data_df4e8ccc3afbb9bf3295d2908dcb8928
#
_entry.id   df4e8ccc3afbb9bf3295d2908dcb8928
#
_cell.length_a   1.000
_cell.length_b   1.000
_cell.length_c   1.000
_cell.angle_alpha   90.00
_cell.angle_beta   90.00
_cell.angle_gamma   90.00
#
_symmetry.space_group_name_H-M   'P 1'
#
loop_
_entity.id
_entity.type
_entity.pdbx_description
1 polymer ?
#
loop_
_entity_poly.entity_id
_entity_poly.type
_entity_poly.pdbx_seq_one_letter_code
_entity_poly.pdbx_strand_id
1 'polypeptide(L)'
;MQQAEGVITQVIGPVVDVRFPPGTLPEILTALRVTNPSINDKPDNLVLEIAQHIGESTARCIAMDSTEGLVRGVAVKDTGKPIMVPVGKPTLGRILNVIGEPVDEAGPVVCDKFYPIHREPPAFLDQDVTVHQMETGIKVIDLLEPYPRGGKVGLFGGAGVGKTVVIMELIHNIATHHGGVSVFGGVGERTREGNDLWLEMKESGVIDRTALIYGQMNEPPGARARVGLTALTTAEYFRDEEGQDVLLFIDNIFRFTQAGSEVSATLGRIPSAVGYQPTLSYDLGELQERITSTKKGSITSVQAIYVPADDLTDPAPATTFGHLDATTVLSRQISELGIYPAVDPLDSTSRILDPQVVGEEHYRTARAVQRVLQEYKDLQDIIAILGMDELSEPQKLVVSRARKIQRFLSQPFFVAEQFTGQPGKFVKVADTVRGFKEILDGKHDELPEQAFFMVGTIEDAMAKGKKLLEQG
;
A
#
# COMPACT_ATOMS: atom_id res chain seq x y z
N MET A 1 39.26 -10.70 2.25
CA MET A 1 39.63 -9.70 3.27
C MET A 1 39.18 -10.26 4.60
N GLN A 2 40.01 -10.20 5.66
CA GLN A 2 39.53 -10.55 6.99
C GLN A 2 38.43 -9.58 7.37
N GLN A 3 37.25 -10.11 7.79
CA GLN A 3 36.15 -9.30 8.30
C GLN A 3 36.63 -8.54 9.53
N ALA A 4 36.42 -7.22 9.55
CA ALA A 4 36.86 -6.39 10.68
C ALA A 4 35.99 -6.72 11.90
N GLU A 5 36.59 -6.77 13.05
CA GLU A 5 35.90 -6.95 14.34
C GLU A 5 35.96 -5.64 15.11
N GLY A 6 34.79 -5.10 15.44
CA GLY A 6 34.62 -3.91 16.26
C GLY A 6 34.22 -4.25 17.69
N VAL A 7 34.18 -3.23 18.54
CA VAL A 7 33.81 -3.35 19.95
C VAL A 7 32.80 -2.28 20.31
N ILE A 8 31.73 -2.65 21.01
CA ILE A 8 30.70 -1.71 21.50
C ILE A 8 31.35 -0.77 22.52
N THR A 9 31.24 0.53 22.27
CA THR A 9 31.72 1.59 23.18
C THR A 9 30.61 2.27 23.94
N GLN A 10 29.41 2.33 23.34
CA GLN A 10 28.24 2.97 23.93
C GLN A 10 26.93 2.37 23.40
N VAL A 11 25.90 2.31 24.25
CA VAL A 11 24.53 1.94 23.89
C VAL A 11 23.60 3.03 24.40
N ILE A 12 22.79 3.64 23.51
CA ILE A 12 21.84 4.73 23.83
C ILE A 12 20.51 4.36 23.17
N GLY A 13 19.63 3.65 23.91
CA GLY A 13 18.40 3.15 23.33
C GLY A 13 18.68 2.31 22.06
N PRO A 14 18.05 2.60 20.93
CA PRO A 14 18.26 1.84 19.68
C PRO A 14 19.56 2.16 18.96
N VAL A 15 20.40 3.06 19.49
CA VAL A 15 21.68 3.47 18.89
C VAL A 15 22.83 2.82 19.61
N VAL A 16 23.75 2.25 18.85
CA VAL A 16 24.95 1.56 19.35
C VAL A 16 26.20 2.14 18.66
N ASP A 17 27.16 2.62 19.46
CA ASP A 17 28.44 3.08 18.94
C ASP A 17 29.45 1.93 18.99
N VAL A 18 30.09 1.64 17.84
CA VAL A 18 31.04 0.55 17.66
C VAL A 18 32.36 1.13 17.17
N ARG A 19 33.43 0.85 17.90
CA ARG A 19 34.80 1.25 17.53
C ARG A 19 35.49 0.11 16.80
N PHE A 20 36.12 0.45 15.69
CA PHE A 20 36.92 -0.45 14.88
C PHE A 20 38.42 -0.14 15.01
N PRO A 21 39.30 -1.07 14.69
CA PRO A 21 40.72 -0.78 14.55
C PRO A 21 40.96 0.32 13.50
N PRO A 22 42.01 1.16 13.68
CA PRO A 22 42.31 2.20 12.70
C PRO A 22 42.45 1.64 11.27
N GLY A 23 41.79 2.27 10.30
CA GLY A 23 41.84 1.88 8.89
C GLY A 23 40.93 0.71 8.50
N THR A 24 40.10 0.20 9.42
CA THR A 24 39.16 -0.89 9.15
C THR A 24 37.67 -0.50 9.35
N LEU A 25 37.40 0.80 9.45
CA LEU A 25 36.01 1.31 9.63
C LEU A 25 35.17 0.97 8.41
N PRO A 26 34.07 0.18 8.57
CA PRO A 26 33.21 -0.19 7.46
C PRO A 26 32.41 1.01 6.91
N GLU A 27 31.95 0.89 5.69
CA GLU A 27 31.15 1.92 5.01
C GLU A 27 29.77 2.13 5.67
N ILE A 28 29.19 3.31 5.48
CA ILE A 28 27.82 3.62 5.90
C ILE A 28 26.85 2.65 5.20
N LEU A 29 25.76 2.27 5.88
CA LEU A 29 24.77 1.25 5.51
C LEU A 29 25.26 -0.20 5.59
N THR A 30 26.53 -0.44 5.97
CA THR A 30 26.99 -1.80 6.23
C THR A 30 26.26 -2.40 7.44
N ALA A 31 25.85 -3.66 7.33
CA ALA A 31 25.27 -4.42 8.42
C ALA A 31 26.37 -5.05 9.29
N LEU A 32 26.22 -4.89 10.59
CA LEU A 32 27.06 -5.53 11.60
C LEU A 32 26.23 -6.58 12.34
N ARG A 33 26.88 -7.61 12.86
CA ARG A 33 26.27 -8.66 13.67
C ARG A 33 26.86 -8.68 15.06
N VAL A 34 25.99 -8.78 16.06
CA VAL A 34 26.38 -8.92 17.47
C VAL A 34 25.46 -9.91 18.18
N THR A 35 25.98 -10.60 19.17
CA THR A 35 25.19 -11.51 19.99
C THR A 35 24.57 -10.74 21.15
N ASN A 36 23.25 -10.74 21.24
CA ASN A 36 22.50 -10.23 22.37
C ASN A 36 21.69 -11.36 23.02
N PRO A 37 22.14 -11.90 24.18
CA PRO A 37 21.45 -13.00 24.88
C PRO A 37 20.04 -12.65 25.35
N SER A 38 19.68 -11.36 25.43
CA SER A 38 18.33 -10.94 25.83
C SER A 38 17.29 -11.15 24.73
N ILE A 39 17.70 -11.32 23.48
CA ILE A 39 16.79 -11.62 22.35
C ILE A 39 16.51 -13.13 22.30
N ASN A 40 17.58 -13.93 22.18
CA ASN A 40 17.54 -15.40 22.16
C ASN A 40 18.95 -15.98 22.31
N ASP A 41 19.08 -17.31 22.38
CA ASP A 41 20.34 -18.02 22.57
C ASP A 41 21.18 -18.19 21.28
N LYS A 42 20.72 -17.64 20.13
CA LYS A 42 21.47 -17.77 18.88
C LYS A 42 22.64 -16.78 18.84
N PRO A 43 23.80 -17.18 18.31
CA PRO A 43 24.89 -16.25 18.08
C PRO A 43 24.54 -15.25 16.94
N ASP A 44 25.14 -14.06 17.01
CA ASP A 44 25.02 -13.05 15.96
C ASP A 44 23.55 -12.67 15.63
N ASN A 45 22.70 -12.69 16.65
CA ASN A 45 21.23 -12.57 16.52
C ASN A 45 20.72 -11.13 16.39
N LEU A 46 21.56 -10.12 16.68
CA LEU A 46 21.19 -8.71 16.51
C LEU A 46 21.95 -8.11 15.33
N VAL A 47 21.21 -7.47 14.44
CA VAL A 47 21.76 -6.70 13.31
C VAL A 47 21.78 -5.22 13.68
N LEU A 48 22.93 -4.59 13.44
CA LEU A 48 23.14 -3.15 13.53
C LEU A 48 23.46 -2.62 12.13
N GLU A 49 22.86 -1.50 11.75
CA GLU A 49 23.18 -0.81 10.48
C GLU A 49 23.98 0.45 10.78
N ILE A 50 25.11 0.64 10.11
CA ILE A 50 25.93 1.85 10.27
C ILE A 50 25.20 3.04 9.66
N ALA A 51 24.88 4.04 10.50
CA ALA A 51 24.22 5.27 10.09
C ALA A 51 25.15 6.47 9.92
N GLN A 52 26.22 6.51 10.72
CA GLN A 52 27.17 7.64 10.73
C GLN A 52 28.57 7.19 11.16
N HIS A 53 29.59 7.90 10.66
CA HIS A 53 30.94 7.88 11.23
C HIS A 53 31.06 9.09 12.17
N ILE A 54 31.42 8.85 13.44
CA ILE A 54 31.47 9.90 14.47
C ILE A 54 32.89 10.27 14.89
N GLY A 55 33.91 9.82 14.13
CA GLY A 55 35.31 10.06 14.39
C GLY A 55 35.98 8.92 15.16
N GLU A 56 37.32 8.96 15.31
CA GLU A 56 38.14 7.99 16.05
C GLU A 56 37.85 6.52 15.68
N SER A 57 37.66 6.21 14.39
CA SER A 57 37.27 4.88 13.88
C SER A 57 36.01 4.33 14.51
N THR A 58 35.09 5.20 14.93
CA THR A 58 33.81 4.81 15.56
C THR A 58 32.64 5.01 14.60
N ALA A 59 31.84 3.96 14.45
CA ALA A 59 30.60 3.97 13.72
C ALA A 59 29.41 4.07 14.69
N ARG A 60 28.47 4.96 14.41
CA ARG A 60 27.18 5.03 15.08
C ARG A 60 26.18 4.22 14.29
N CYS A 61 25.57 3.24 14.94
CA CYS A 61 24.71 2.25 14.30
C CYS A 61 23.29 2.31 14.87
N ILE A 62 22.33 1.88 14.06
CA ILE A 62 20.94 1.70 14.44
C ILE A 62 20.64 0.21 14.55
N ALA A 63 20.05 -0.20 15.66
CA ALA A 63 19.67 -1.59 15.89
C ALA A 63 18.35 -1.94 15.19
N MET A 64 18.31 -3.15 14.61
CA MET A 64 17.12 -3.71 13.96
C MET A 64 16.26 -4.54 14.92
N ASP A 65 16.72 -4.76 16.15
CA ASP A 65 15.98 -5.42 17.22
C ASP A 65 16.39 -4.81 18.58
N SER A 66 15.92 -5.36 19.69
CA SER A 66 16.16 -4.85 21.03
C SER A 66 17.66 -4.79 21.36
N THR A 67 18.06 -3.65 21.91
CA THR A 67 19.39 -3.42 22.48
C THR A 67 19.46 -3.69 23.99
N GLU A 68 18.34 -4.08 24.60
CA GLU A 68 18.33 -4.42 26.02
C GLU A 68 19.32 -5.53 26.33
N GLY A 69 20.08 -5.37 27.42
CA GLY A 69 21.09 -6.32 27.82
C GLY A 69 22.44 -6.20 27.10
N LEU A 70 22.59 -5.37 26.07
CA LEU A 70 23.88 -5.08 25.48
C LEU A 70 24.74 -4.26 26.43
N VAL A 71 26.02 -4.63 26.50
CA VAL A 71 27.03 -3.96 27.34
C VAL A 71 28.24 -3.51 26.51
N ARG A 72 29.00 -2.57 27.05
CA ARG A 72 30.27 -2.17 26.47
C ARG A 72 31.25 -3.34 26.43
N GLY A 73 32.12 -3.36 25.44
CA GLY A 73 33.15 -4.38 25.30
C GLY A 73 32.74 -5.62 24.55
N VAL A 74 31.45 -5.73 24.16
CA VAL A 74 31.02 -6.86 23.32
C VAL A 74 31.57 -6.71 21.90
N ALA A 75 32.07 -7.82 21.36
CA ALA A 75 32.59 -7.89 20.01
C ALA A 75 31.46 -7.81 18.96
N VAL A 76 31.72 -7.10 17.88
CA VAL A 76 30.79 -6.87 16.78
C VAL A 76 31.45 -7.24 15.47
N LYS A 77 30.79 -8.09 14.68
CA LYS A 77 31.33 -8.56 13.39
C LYS A 77 30.86 -7.69 12.25
N ASP A 78 31.75 -7.25 11.41
CA ASP A 78 31.46 -6.63 10.13
C ASP A 78 31.04 -7.70 9.11
N THR A 79 29.90 -7.55 8.46
CA THR A 79 29.46 -8.46 7.39
C THR A 79 30.04 -8.11 6.02
N GLY A 80 30.62 -6.92 5.88
CA GLY A 80 31.15 -6.37 4.63
C GLY A 80 30.06 -6.09 3.58
N LYS A 81 28.78 -6.09 3.98
CA LYS A 81 27.63 -5.90 3.10
C LYS A 81 26.52 -5.13 3.83
N PRO A 82 25.63 -4.44 3.11
CA PRO A 82 24.38 -3.93 3.70
C PRO A 82 23.50 -5.07 4.19
N ILE A 83 22.34 -4.74 4.78
CA ILE A 83 21.33 -5.74 5.16
C ILE A 83 20.88 -6.46 3.88
N MET A 84 21.09 -7.77 3.85
CA MET A 84 20.73 -8.66 2.73
C MET A 84 19.53 -9.49 3.12
N VAL A 85 18.50 -9.52 2.25
CA VAL A 85 17.25 -10.24 2.51
C VAL A 85 16.99 -11.29 1.42
N PRO A 86 16.36 -12.42 1.76
CA PRO A 86 15.98 -13.45 0.79
C PRO A 86 14.93 -12.88 -0.18
N VAL A 87 15.01 -13.26 -1.44
CA VAL A 87 14.08 -12.83 -2.49
C VAL A 87 13.64 -14.02 -3.35
N GLY A 88 12.52 -13.86 -4.04
CA GLY A 88 11.99 -14.84 -4.97
C GLY A 88 10.88 -15.72 -4.39
N LYS A 89 10.51 -16.74 -5.14
CA LYS A 89 9.36 -17.62 -4.83
C LYS A 89 9.34 -18.20 -3.42
N PRO A 90 10.50 -18.55 -2.78
CA PRO A 90 10.50 -19.04 -1.41
C PRO A 90 9.95 -18.05 -0.36
N THR A 91 9.83 -16.78 -0.70
CA THR A 91 9.24 -15.76 0.20
C THR A 91 7.71 -15.70 0.12
N LEU A 92 7.11 -16.27 -0.92
CA LEU A 92 5.65 -16.29 -1.07
C LEU A 92 5.00 -17.19 -0.02
N GLY A 93 3.90 -16.75 0.54
CA GLY A 93 3.21 -17.43 1.61
C GLY A 93 3.83 -17.27 3.00
N ARG A 94 4.95 -16.54 3.11
CA ARG A 94 5.75 -16.39 4.33
C ARG A 94 5.62 -15.00 4.95
N ILE A 95 5.82 -14.97 6.26
CA ILE A 95 5.95 -13.71 7.00
C ILE A 95 7.43 -13.54 7.41
N LEU A 96 8.04 -12.45 6.94
CA LEU A 96 9.42 -12.11 7.21
C LEU A 96 9.52 -10.81 8.02
N ASN A 97 10.58 -10.67 8.79
CA ASN A 97 10.93 -9.43 9.49
C ASN A 97 11.80 -8.50 8.61
N VAL A 98 12.26 -7.39 9.17
CA VAL A 98 13.07 -6.38 8.47
C VAL A 98 14.36 -6.91 7.87
N ILE A 99 14.98 -7.91 8.49
CA ILE A 99 16.23 -8.56 8.01
C ILE A 99 15.95 -9.82 7.18
N GLY A 100 14.68 -10.08 6.82
CA GLY A 100 14.30 -11.22 6.00
C GLY A 100 14.27 -12.56 6.72
N GLU A 101 14.29 -12.57 8.04
CA GLU A 101 14.11 -13.79 8.82
C GLU A 101 12.62 -14.11 9.00
N PRO A 102 12.23 -15.41 8.89
CA PRO A 102 10.84 -15.80 9.05
C PRO A 102 10.37 -15.67 10.49
N VAL A 103 9.13 -15.16 10.67
CA VAL A 103 8.48 -15.00 11.97
C VAL A 103 7.16 -15.78 12.07
N ASP A 104 6.86 -16.58 11.07
CA ASP A 104 5.63 -17.37 10.92
C ASP A 104 5.73 -18.80 11.48
N GLU A 105 6.82 -19.13 12.16
CA GLU A 105 7.11 -20.47 12.72
C GLU A 105 7.09 -21.63 11.68
N ALA A 106 7.09 -21.31 10.39
CA ALA A 106 7.08 -22.29 9.30
C ALA A 106 8.47 -22.77 8.87
N GLY A 107 9.48 -22.55 9.72
CA GLY A 107 10.87 -22.93 9.46
C GLY A 107 11.64 -21.94 8.58
N PRO A 108 12.93 -22.21 8.31
CA PRO A 108 13.78 -21.28 7.55
C PRO A 108 13.30 -21.12 6.11
N VAL A 109 13.52 -19.94 5.53
CA VAL A 109 13.34 -19.70 4.10
C VAL A 109 14.60 -20.18 3.37
N VAL A 110 14.47 -21.25 2.62
CA VAL A 110 15.56 -21.77 1.78
C VAL A 110 15.58 -20.99 0.48
N CYS A 111 16.57 -20.15 0.31
CA CYS A 111 16.69 -19.23 -0.82
C CYS A 111 18.13 -19.15 -1.30
N ASP A 112 18.32 -19.15 -2.63
CA ASP A 112 19.63 -19.06 -3.25
C ASP A 112 20.05 -17.60 -3.54
N LYS A 113 19.09 -16.67 -3.55
CA LYS A 113 19.30 -15.27 -3.88
C LYS A 113 18.99 -14.35 -2.72
N PHE A 114 19.91 -13.45 -2.45
CA PHE A 114 19.77 -12.40 -1.44
C PHE A 114 20.07 -11.05 -2.08
N TYR A 115 19.22 -10.06 -1.81
CA TYR A 115 19.36 -8.70 -2.32
C TYR A 115 19.54 -7.71 -1.17
N PRO A 116 20.36 -6.66 -1.38
CA PRO A 116 20.48 -5.59 -0.40
C PRO A 116 19.17 -4.77 -0.33
N ILE A 117 18.80 -4.34 0.86
CA ILE A 117 17.60 -3.48 1.01
C ILE A 117 17.83 -2.06 0.48
N HIS A 118 19.10 -1.59 0.50
CA HIS A 118 19.49 -0.33 -0.11
C HIS A 118 19.93 -0.58 -1.56
N ARG A 119 19.13 -0.08 -2.47
CA ARG A 119 19.34 -0.23 -3.92
C ARG A 119 19.04 1.08 -4.62
N GLU A 120 19.75 1.34 -5.70
CA GLU A 120 19.43 2.45 -6.60
C GLU A 120 18.11 2.19 -7.35
N PRO A 121 17.36 3.25 -7.70
CA PRO A 121 16.23 3.15 -8.62
C PRO A 121 16.66 2.55 -9.95
N PRO A 122 15.73 1.97 -10.74
CA PRO A 122 16.03 1.52 -12.10
C PRO A 122 16.65 2.63 -12.94
N ALA A 123 17.67 2.28 -13.74
CA ALA A 123 18.33 3.23 -14.63
C ALA A 123 17.31 3.88 -15.57
N PHE A 124 17.54 5.13 -15.95
CA PHE A 124 16.62 5.90 -16.77
C PHE A 124 16.25 5.20 -18.08
N LEU A 125 17.21 4.49 -18.69
CA LEU A 125 17.02 3.74 -19.92
C LEU A 125 16.20 2.44 -19.75
N ASP A 126 16.11 1.93 -18.53
CA ASP A 126 15.38 0.70 -18.23
C ASP A 126 13.91 0.95 -17.84
N GLN A 127 13.56 2.20 -17.55
CA GLN A 127 12.20 2.58 -17.19
C GLN A 127 11.30 2.54 -18.43
N ASP A 128 10.04 2.09 -18.23
CA ASP A 128 8.97 2.21 -19.19
C ASP A 128 8.18 3.49 -18.89
N VAL A 129 8.24 4.45 -19.80
CA VAL A 129 7.56 5.75 -19.68
C VAL A 129 6.13 5.72 -20.25
N THR A 130 5.72 4.58 -20.82
CA THR A 130 4.37 4.45 -21.37
C THR A 130 3.37 4.26 -20.24
N VAL A 131 2.40 5.15 -20.18
CA VAL A 131 1.38 5.10 -19.13
C VAL A 131 0.24 4.18 -19.57
N HIS A 132 0.01 3.14 -18.79
CA HIS A 132 -1.10 2.20 -18.99
C HIS A 132 -1.96 2.12 -17.72
N GLN A 133 -3.27 1.97 -17.91
CA GLN A 133 -4.16 1.65 -16.82
C GLN A 133 -3.96 0.20 -16.38
N MET A 134 -3.86 -0.02 -15.07
CA MET A 134 -3.97 -1.33 -14.45
C MET A 134 -5.44 -1.65 -14.20
N GLU A 135 -5.96 -2.67 -14.87
CA GLU A 135 -7.36 -3.10 -14.67
C GLU A 135 -7.48 -3.80 -13.32
N THR A 136 -8.22 -3.19 -12.40
CA THR A 136 -8.41 -3.74 -11.04
C THR A 136 -9.59 -4.68 -10.95
N GLY A 137 -10.53 -4.59 -11.87
CA GLY A 137 -11.79 -5.31 -11.87
C GLY A 137 -12.82 -4.74 -10.89
N ILE A 138 -12.52 -3.62 -10.26
CA ILE A 138 -13.39 -2.90 -9.33
C ILE A 138 -13.94 -1.65 -10.03
N LYS A 139 -15.23 -1.63 -10.28
CA LYS A 139 -15.90 -0.61 -11.14
C LYS A 139 -15.59 0.82 -10.74
N VAL A 140 -15.69 1.16 -9.45
CA VAL A 140 -15.49 2.52 -8.99
C VAL A 140 -14.06 2.98 -9.19
N ILE A 141 -13.08 2.12 -8.95
CA ILE A 141 -11.65 2.40 -9.16
C ILE A 141 -11.38 2.56 -10.65
N ASP A 142 -11.73 1.55 -11.43
CA ASP A 142 -11.40 1.50 -12.85
C ASP A 142 -12.05 2.64 -13.65
N LEU A 143 -13.23 3.11 -13.25
CA LEU A 143 -13.94 4.20 -13.92
C LEU A 143 -13.42 5.59 -13.52
N LEU A 144 -13.34 5.87 -12.21
CA LEU A 144 -13.23 7.23 -11.69
C LEU A 144 -11.82 7.60 -11.22
N GLU A 145 -11.06 6.60 -10.82
CA GLU A 145 -9.70 6.75 -10.30
C GLU A 145 -8.75 5.67 -10.83
N PRO A 146 -8.68 5.45 -12.14
CA PRO A 146 -7.90 4.35 -12.72
C PRO A 146 -6.47 4.34 -12.21
N TYR A 147 -5.99 3.17 -11.78
CA TYR A 147 -4.64 3.00 -11.27
C TYR A 147 -3.64 2.92 -12.42
N PRO A 148 -2.55 3.71 -12.40
CA PRO A 148 -1.49 3.56 -13.37
C PRO A 148 -0.64 2.33 -13.06
N ARG A 149 -0.37 1.51 -14.07
CA ARG A 149 0.60 0.42 -13.97
C ARG A 149 1.99 1.00 -13.68
N GLY A 150 2.62 0.52 -12.61
CA GLY A 150 3.89 1.06 -12.13
C GLY A 150 3.77 2.40 -11.38
N GLY A 151 2.55 2.82 -11.06
CA GLY A 151 2.29 4.05 -10.34
C GLY A 151 2.13 3.86 -8.83
N LYS A 152 1.90 4.97 -8.17
CA LYS A 152 1.78 5.07 -6.71
C LYS A 152 0.39 5.57 -6.35
N VAL A 153 -0.34 4.74 -5.62
CA VAL A 153 -1.72 5.01 -5.20
C VAL A 153 -1.75 5.25 -3.71
N GLY A 154 -2.32 6.36 -3.29
CA GLY A 154 -2.62 6.63 -1.89
C GLY A 154 -3.99 6.09 -1.51
N LEU A 155 -4.08 5.31 -0.44
CA LEU A 155 -5.33 4.80 0.10
C LEU A 155 -5.64 5.50 1.43
N PHE A 156 -6.68 6.31 1.42
CA PHE A 156 -7.15 7.06 2.56
C PHE A 156 -8.43 6.45 3.11
N GLY A 157 -8.58 6.45 4.42
CA GLY A 157 -9.80 5.99 5.06
C GLY A 157 -9.63 5.80 6.56
N GLY A 158 -10.66 6.12 7.30
CA GLY A 158 -10.74 5.88 8.73
C GLY A 158 -10.82 4.38 9.07
N ALA A 159 -10.90 4.08 10.36
CA ALA A 159 -11.11 2.71 10.80
C ALA A 159 -12.52 2.20 10.39
N GLY A 160 -12.60 0.94 9.97
CA GLY A 160 -13.86 0.26 9.71
C GLY A 160 -14.56 0.61 8.38
N VAL A 161 -13.90 1.30 7.45
CA VAL A 161 -14.46 1.63 6.13
C VAL A 161 -14.16 0.60 5.05
N GLY A 162 -13.53 -0.53 5.39
CA GLY A 162 -13.25 -1.62 4.46
C GLY A 162 -11.90 -1.54 3.75
N LYS A 163 -10.92 -0.82 4.29
CA LYS A 163 -9.57 -0.70 3.72
C LYS A 163 -8.93 -2.06 3.44
N THR A 164 -8.87 -2.93 4.45
CA THR A 164 -8.31 -4.28 4.35
C THR A 164 -9.03 -5.12 3.28
N VAL A 165 -10.35 -5.02 3.20
CA VAL A 165 -11.16 -5.77 2.21
C VAL A 165 -10.82 -5.35 0.79
N VAL A 166 -10.64 -4.04 0.54
CA VAL A 166 -10.21 -3.52 -0.78
C VAL A 166 -8.81 -4.02 -1.12
N ILE A 167 -7.87 -3.98 -0.17
CA ILE A 167 -6.50 -4.50 -0.36
C ILE A 167 -6.54 -5.98 -0.75
N MET A 168 -7.29 -6.78 -0.02
CA MET A 168 -7.41 -8.21 -0.28
C MET A 168 -8.06 -8.52 -1.63
N GLU A 169 -9.07 -7.76 -2.02
CA GLU A 169 -9.69 -7.90 -3.34
C GLU A 169 -8.72 -7.56 -4.47
N LEU A 170 -7.92 -6.50 -4.31
CA LEU A 170 -6.87 -6.16 -5.28
C LEU A 170 -5.83 -7.28 -5.39
N ILE A 171 -5.38 -7.86 -4.27
CA ILE A 171 -4.46 -9.01 -4.27
C ILE A 171 -5.09 -10.19 -5.00
N HIS A 172 -6.34 -10.53 -4.69
CA HIS A 172 -7.08 -11.62 -5.34
C HIS A 172 -7.16 -11.41 -6.86
N ASN A 173 -7.55 -10.23 -7.28
CA ASN A 173 -7.74 -9.90 -8.69
C ASN A 173 -6.41 -9.92 -9.48
N ILE A 174 -5.34 -9.39 -8.90
CA ILE A 174 -4.00 -9.46 -9.50
C ILE A 174 -3.52 -10.90 -9.62
N ALA A 175 -3.68 -11.70 -8.57
CA ALA A 175 -3.26 -13.11 -8.57
C ALA A 175 -4.04 -13.94 -9.59
N THR A 176 -5.36 -13.73 -9.68
CA THR A 176 -6.26 -14.57 -10.48
C THR A 176 -6.33 -14.12 -11.95
N HIS A 177 -6.41 -12.82 -12.21
CA HIS A 177 -6.65 -12.29 -13.56
C HIS A 177 -5.39 -11.82 -14.28
N HIS A 178 -4.36 -11.41 -13.54
CA HIS A 178 -3.09 -10.94 -14.11
C HIS A 178 -1.93 -11.92 -13.90
N GLY A 179 -2.11 -12.97 -13.08
CA GLY A 179 -1.07 -13.94 -12.77
C GLY A 179 0.12 -13.37 -11.99
N GLY A 180 0.00 -12.16 -11.48
CA GLY A 180 1.03 -11.44 -10.73
C GLY A 180 1.17 -11.92 -9.30
N VAL A 181 2.15 -11.36 -8.61
CA VAL A 181 2.40 -11.55 -7.19
C VAL A 181 2.19 -10.25 -6.43
N SER A 182 1.95 -10.37 -5.14
CA SER A 182 1.81 -9.22 -4.25
C SER A 182 2.84 -9.28 -3.13
N VAL A 183 3.27 -8.13 -2.67
CA VAL A 183 4.10 -7.97 -1.48
C VAL A 183 3.40 -7.01 -0.54
N PHE A 184 3.23 -7.41 0.70
CA PHE A 184 2.63 -6.56 1.72
C PHE A 184 3.68 -6.16 2.76
N GLY A 185 3.96 -4.87 2.86
CA GLY A 185 4.84 -4.26 3.84
C GLY A 185 4.03 -3.65 4.98
N GLY A 186 3.99 -4.34 6.13
CA GLY A 186 3.40 -3.82 7.36
C GLY A 186 4.39 -2.95 8.12
N VAL A 187 4.20 -1.65 8.09
CA VAL A 187 5.12 -0.67 8.67
C VAL A 187 4.50 -0.02 9.90
N GLY A 188 4.96 -0.42 11.08
CA GLY A 188 4.51 0.17 12.34
C GLY A 188 3.05 -0.10 12.68
N GLU A 189 2.44 -1.13 12.10
CA GLU A 189 1.07 -1.53 12.39
C GLU A 189 0.96 -2.43 13.63
N ARG A 190 -0.25 -2.62 14.12
CA ARG A 190 -0.50 -3.46 15.29
C ARG A 190 -0.31 -4.93 14.93
N THR A 191 0.37 -5.68 15.80
CA THR A 191 0.61 -7.12 15.62
C THR A 191 -0.69 -7.90 15.41
N ARG A 192 -1.76 -7.52 16.10
CA ARG A 192 -3.07 -8.14 15.94
C ARG A 192 -3.62 -7.95 14.52
N GLU A 193 -3.58 -6.73 13.99
CA GLU A 193 -4.08 -6.42 12.64
C GLU A 193 -3.28 -7.17 11.57
N GLY A 194 -1.95 -7.28 11.75
CA GLY A 194 -1.11 -8.08 10.85
C GLY A 194 -1.43 -9.58 10.90
N ASN A 195 -1.76 -10.11 12.06
CA ASN A 195 -2.16 -11.52 12.21
C ASN A 195 -3.55 -11.78 11.62
N ASP A 196 -4.51 -10.87 11.87
CA ASP A 196 -5.85 -10.96 11.29
C ASP A 196 -5.77 -10.95 9.76
N LEU A 197 -4.99 -10.03 9.17
CA LEU A 197 -4.77 -9.99 7.72
C LEU A 197 -4.18 -11.28 7.16
N TRP A 198 -3.19 -11.85 7.84
CA TRP A 198 -2.58 -13.12 7.42
C TRP A 198 -3.58 -14.28 7.43
N LEU A 199 -4.44 -14.36 8.46
CA LEU A 199 -5.50 -15.38 8.54
C LEU A 199 -6.52 -15.19 7.42
N GLU A 200 -6.98 -13.97 7.18
CA GLU A 200 -7.90 -13.64 6.10
C GLU A 200 -7.31 -13.97 4.72
N MET A 201 -6.01 -13.73 4.50
CA MET A 201 -5.32 -14.12 3.26
C MET A 201 -5.24 -15.65 3.08
N LYS A 202 -5.11 -16.41 4.17
CA LYS A 202 -5.17 -17.86 4.12
C LYS A 202 -6.56 -18.37 3.77
N GLU A 203 -7.58 -17.81 4.41
CA GLU A 203 -8.98 -18.20 4.19
C GLU A 203 -9.44 -17.88 2.77
N SER A 204 -9.02 -16.73 2.23
CA SER A 204 -9.33 -16.34 0.85
C SER A 204 -8.44 -16.98 -0.21
N GLY A 205 -7.40 -17.74 0.19
CA GLY A 205 -6.52 -18.46 -0.73
C GLY A 205 -5.54 -17.59 -1.50
N VAL A 206 -5.34 -16.33 -1.12
CA VAL A 206 -4.41 -15.42 -1.81
C VAL A 206 -2.99 -15.45 -1.25
N ILE A 207 -2.80 -16.11 -0.11
CA ILE A 207 -1.52 -16.15 0.61
C ILE A 207 -0.38 -16.71 -0.23
N ASP A 208 -0.62 -17.74 -1.05
CA ASP A 208 0.39 -18.43 -1.86
C ASP A 208 1.01 -17.53 -2.95
N ARG A 209 0.38 -16.40 -3.23
CA ARG A 209 0.83 -15.38 -4.18
C ARG A 209 1.31 -14.10 -3.51
N THR A 210 1.42 -14.10 -2.19
CA THR A 210 1.74 -12.90 -1.39
C THR A 210 2.91 -13.17 -0.46
N ALA A 211 3.89 -12.26 -0.46
CA ALA A 211 4.93 -12.21 0.58
C ALA A 211 4.56 -11.14 1.61
N LEU A 212 4.64 -11.46 2.89
CA LEU A 212 4.35 -10.55 4.00
C LEU A 212 5.64 -10.15 4.69
N ILE A 213 5.89 -8.85 4.80
CA ILE A 213 7.08 -8.30 5.44
C ILE A 213 6.62 -7.36 6.56
N TYR A 214 6.87 -7.72 7.80
CA TYR A 214 6.37 -7.00 8.96
C TYR A 214 7.47 -6.34 9.78
N GLY A 215 7.30 -5.05 10.06
CA GLY A 215 8.00 -4.28 11.08
C GLY A 215 6.97 -3.60 11.96
N GLN A 216 6.58 -4.29 13.02
CA GLN A 216 5.39 -3.99 13.82
C GLN A 216 5.62 -2.82 14.78
N MET A 217 4.52 -2.29 15.35
CA MET A 217 4.52 -1.13 16.24
C MET A 217 5.42 -1.31 17.48
N ASN A 218 5.56 -2.53 17.97
CA ASN A 218 6.38 -2.87 19.13
C ASN A 218 7.86 -3.05 18.81
N GLU A 219 8.24 -3.07 17.54
CA GLU A 219 9.64 -3.17 17.13
C GLU A 219 10.37 -1.83 17.20
N PRO A 220 11.71 -1.84 17.37
CA PRO A 220 12.49 -0.61 17.48
C PRO A 220 12.39 0.26 16.20
N PRO A 221 12.67 1.58 16.32
CA PRO A 221 12.52 2.49 15.20
C PRO A 221 13.40 2.14 13.99
N GLY A 222 14.56 1.50 14.20
CA GLY A 222 15.41 1.01 13.10
C GLY A 222 14.69 -0.01 12.23
N ALA A 223 14.05 -1.00 12.82
CA ALA A 223 13.25 -2.00 12.11
C ALA A 223 12.10 -1.36 11.33
N ARG A 224 11.32 -0.51 11.98
CA ARG A 224 10.18 0.18 11.35
C ARG A 224 10.60 1.12 10.22
N ALA A 225 11.78 1.74 10.30
CA ALA A 225 12.32 2.62 9.26
C ALA A 225 12.88 1.85 8.05
N ARG A 226 13.13 0.56 8.15
CA ARG A 226 13.77 -0.25 7.09
C ARG A 226 12.85 -1.31 6.48
N VAL A 227 11.81 -1.73 7.19
CA VAL A 227 10.92 -2.80 6.72
C VAL A 227 10.25 -2.49 5.38
N GLY A 228 9.91 -1.22 5.12
CA GLY A 228 9.38 -0.79 3.82
C GLY A 228 10.39 -1.02 2.67
N LEU A 229 11.68 -0.83 2.92
CA LEU A 229 12.73 -1.11 1.96
C LEU A 229 12.89 -2.62 1.72
N THR A 230 12.73 -3.44 2.76
CA THR A 230 12.75 -4.91 2.64
C THR A 230 11.58 -5.39 1.77
N ALA A 231 10.38 -4.89 2.01
CA ALA A 231 9.21 -5.21 1.19
C ALA A 231 9.41 -4.81 -0.28
N LEU A 232 9.89 -3.58 -0.51
CA LEU A 232 10.18 -3.09 -1.86
C LEU A 232 11.25 -3.94 -2.56
N THR A 233 12.33 -4.33 -1.87
CA THR A 233 13.39 -5.19 -2.42
C THR A 233 12.85 -6.56 -2.83
N THR A 234 11.94 -7.13 -2.04
CA THR A 234 11.25 -8.37 -2.41
C THR A 234 10.41 -8.20 -3.67
N ALA A 235 9.69 -7.09 -3.81
CA ALA A 235 8.90 -6.76 -5.00
C ALA A 235 9.79 -6.55 -6.24
N GLU A 236 10.92 -5.87 -6.09
CA GLU A 236 11.87 -5.61 -7.19
C GLU A 236 12.41 -6.88 -7.82
N TYR A 237 12.64 -7.94 -7.04
CA TYR A 237 13.06 -9.23 -7.59
C TYR A 237 12.07 -9.76 -8.64
N PHE A 238 10.78 -9.76 -8.31
CA PHE A 238 9.74 -10.24 -9.22
C PHE A 238 9.59 -9.37 -10.46
N ARG A 239 9.75 -8.04 -10.31
CA ARG A 239 9.75 -7.11 -11.45
C ARG A 239 10.96 -7.32 -12.36
N ASP A 240 12.17 -7.39 -11.80
CA ASP A 240 13.42 -7.29 -12.53
C ASP A 240 13.91 -8.63 -13.08
N GLU A 241 13.70 -9.73 -12.33
CA GLU A 241 14.17 -11.08 -12.69
C GLU A 241 13.07 -11.93 -13.30
N GLU A 242 11.84 -11.85 -12.80
CA GLU A 242 10.74 -12.66 -13.31
C GLU A 242 9.85 -11.90 -14.31
N GLY A 243 10.06 -10.60 -14.50
CA GLY A 243 9.32 -9.77 -15.45
C GLY A 243 7.84 -9.66 -15.14
N GLN A 244 7.48 -9.70 -13.86
CA GLN A 244 6.09 -9.70 -13.43
C GLN A 244 5.58 -8.29 -13.13
N ASP A 245 4.27 -8.16 -13.17
CA ASP A 245 3.56 -7.02 -12.59
C ASP A 245 3.29 -7.33 -11.11
N VAL A 246 3.92 -6.55 -10.25
CA VAL A 246 3.89 -6.73 -8.81
C VAL A 246 3.01 -5.66 -8.18
N LEU A 247 2.15 -6.07 -7.24
CA LEU A 247 1.40 -5.16 -6.40
C LEU A 247 2.10 -5.05 -5.04
N LEU A 248 2.55 -3.85 -4.70
CA LEU A 248 3.21 -3.56 -3.43
C LEU A 248 2.27 -2.77 -2.52
N PHE A 249 1.90 -3.36 -1.40
CA PHE A 249 1.17 -2.66 -0.35
C PHE A 249 2.12 -2.16 0.72
N ILE A 250 1.93 -0.93 1.17
CA ILE A 250 2.64 -0.34 2.31
C ILE A 250 1.60 0.17 3.31
N ASP A 251 1.48 -0.48 4.41
CA ASP A 251 0.59 -0.07 5.49
C ASP A 251 1.40 0.09 6.79
N ASN A 252 1.76 1.28 7.18
CA ASN A 252 1.33 2.60 6.73
C ASN A 252 2.56 3.46 6.37
N ILE A 253 2.53 4.18 5.25
CA ILE A 253 3.68 5.01 4.82
C ILE A 253 3.99 6.13 5.82
N PHE A 254 2.99 6.66 6.54
CA PHE A 254 3.22 7.64 7.60
C PHE A 254 4.12 7.06 8.71
N ARG A 255 3.96 5.79 9.06
CA ARG A 255 4.78 5.13 10.08
C ARG A 255 6.23 4.99 9.66
N PHE A 256 6.49 4.85 8.35
CA PHE A 256 7.85 4.92 7.80
C PHE A 256 8.50 6.28 8.09
N THR A 257 7.80 7.38 7.85
CA THR A 257 8.32 8.73 8.13
C THR A 257 8.47 8.98 9.62
N GLN A 258 7.54 8.51 10.44
CA GLN A 258 7.61 8.61 11.90
C GLN A 258 8.83 7.86 12.45
N ALA A 259 9.05 6.62 12.03
CA ALA A 259 10.24 5.85 12.42
C ALA A 259 11.55 6.54 11.99
N GLY A 260 11.56 7.15 10.80
CA GLY A 260 12.67 7.97 10.32
C GLY A 260 12.95 9.18 11.22
N SER A 261 11.92 9.84 11.74
CA SER A 261 12.10 10.97 12.67
C SER A 261 12.63 10.51 14.03
N GLU A 262 12.15 9.38 14.55
CA GLU A 262 12.65 8.78 15.78
C GLU A 262 14.15 8.40 15.67
N VAL A 263 14.52 7.77 14.56
CA VAL A 263 15.92 7.45 14.25
C VAL A 263 16.77 8.72 14.16
N SER A 264 16.32 9.72 13.42
CA SER A 264 17.04 11.00 13.26
C SER A 264 17.27 11.70 14.60
N ALA A 265 16.26 11.72 15.47
CA ALA A 265 16.37 12.30 16.81
C ALA A 265 17.40 11.54 17.68
N THR A 266 17.38 10.21 17.66
CA THR A 266 18.33 9.38 18.42
C THR A 266 19.76 9.48 17.88
N LEU A 267 19.94 9.79 16.60
CA LEU A 267 21.24 10.08 15.99
C LEU A 267 21.76 11.49 16.33
N GLY A 268 20.97 12.33 17.02
CA GLY A 268 21.33 13.68 17.41
C GLY A 268 21.24 14.72 16.29
N ARG A 269 20.47 14.44 15.23
CA ARG A 269 20.22 15.40 14.15
C ARG A 269 19.23 16.48 14.61
N ILE A 270 19.44 17.71 14.18
CA ILE A 270 18.52 18.82 14.49
C ILE A 270 17.22 18.59 13.69
N PRO A 271 16.06 18.54 14.38
CA PRO A 271 14.79 18.34 13.70
C PRO A 271 14.39 19.54 12.81
N SER A 272 13.65 19.26 11.76
CA SER A 272 12.99 20.26 10.91
C SER A 272 11.60 20.65 11.46
N ALA A 273 10.76 21.24 10.64
CA ALA A 273 9.41 21.65 11.02
C ALA A 273 8.61 20.47 11.61
N VAL A 274 7.82 20.75 12.64
CA VAL A 274 6.93 19.79 13.34
C VAL A 274 7.68 18.58 13.95
N GLY A 275 9.02 18.65 14.07
CA GLY A 275 9.82 17.58 14.66
C GLY A 275 10.25 16.47 13.69
N TYR A 276 9.99 16.61 12.40
CA TYR A 276 10.43 15.65 11.39
C TYR A 276 11.93 15.73 11.12
N GLN A 277 12.48 14.65 10.57
CA GLN A 277 13.88 14.62 10.12
C GLN A 277 14.14 15.63 9.00
N PRO A 278 15.33 16.25 8.96
CA PRO A 278 15.69 17.17 7.87
C PRO A 278 15.78 16.48 6.51
N THR A 279 15.90 15.14 6.49
CA THR A 279 16.00 14.30 5.31
C THR A 279 14.64 13.73 4.85
N LEU A 280 13.51 14.20 5.37
CA LEU A 280 12.19 13.63 5.10
C LEU A 280 11.90 13.42 3.61
N SER A 281 12.11 14.45 2.80
CA SER A 281 11.85 14.35 1.35
C SER A 281 12.82 13.41 0.65
N TYR A 282 14.07 13.34 1.11
CA TYR A 282 15.07 12.43 0.57
C TYR A 282 14.74 10.98 0.91
N ASP A 283 14.42 10.68 2.18
CA ASP A 283 14.10 9.34 2.64
C ASP A 283 12.87 8.77 1.93
N LEU A 284 11.82 9.60 1.75
CA LEU A 284 10.64 9.24 0.95
C LEU A 284 10.99 9.07 -0.53
N GLY A 285 11.81 9.96 -1.09
CA GLY A 285 12.25 9.87 -2.48
C GLY A 285 13.01 8.58 -2.77
N GLU A 286 13.94 8.17 -1.92
CA GLU A 286 14.67 6.90 -2.06
C GLU A 286 13.73 5.69 -2.18
N LEU A 287 12.68 5.65 -1.36
CA LEU A 287 11.69 4.58 -1.44
C LEU A 287 10.81 4.72 -2.68
N GLN A 288 10.26 5.90 -2.93
CA GLN A 288 9.24 6.12 -3.95
C GLN A 288 9.79 6.01 -5.39
N GLU A 289 11.02 6.45 -5.64
CA GLU A 289 11.62 6.41 -6.99
C GLU A 289 11.98 4.98 -7.46
N ARG A 290 12.11 4.03 -6.54
CA ARG A 290 12.27 2.61 -6.86
C ARG A 290 10.97 1.94 -7.32
N ILE A 291 9.82 2.54 -6.98
CA ILE A 291 8.49 2.06 -7.35
C ILE A 291 8.14 2.61 -8.72
N THR A 292 8.35 1.80 -9.76
CA THR A 292 8.15 2.22 -11.15
C THR A 292 8.00 1.02 -12.08
N SER A 293 7.55 1.28 -13.30
CA SER A 293 7.58 0.33 -14.41
C SER A 293 8.95 0.28 -15.06
N THR A 294 9.39 -0.92 -15.41
CA THR A 294 10.55 -1.15 -16.25
C THR A 294 10.13 -1.86 -17.54
N LYS A 295 11.05 -1.95 -18.51
CA LYS A 295 10.81 -2.71 -19.76
C LYS A 295 10.53 -4.20 -19.53
N LYS A 296 10.83 -4.73 -18.32
CA LYS A 296 10.63 -6.13 -17.96
C LYS A 296 9.32 -6.36 -17.24
N GLY A 297 8.99 -5.51 -16.29
CA GLY A 297 7.82 -5.65 -15.42
C GLY A 297 7.51 -4.35 -14.68
N SER A 298 6.55 -4.38 -13.76
CA SER A 298 6.16 -3.18 -13.02
C SER A 298 5.97 -3.46 -11.53
N ILE A 299 6.12 -2.40 -10.73
CA ILE A 299 5.65 -2.37 -9.34
C ILE A 299 4.61 -1.25 -9.26
N THR A 300 3.36 -1.61 -8.99
CA THR A 300 2.30 -0.67 -8.65
C THR A 300 2.14 -0.70 -7.14
N SER A 301 2.22 0.44 -6.49
CA SER A 301 2.07 0.50 -5.03
C SER A 301 0.72 1.07 -4.61
N VAL A 302 0.15 0.45 -3.57
CA VAL A 302 -0.99 0.98 -2.83
C VAL A 302 -0.52 1.26 -1.42
N GLN A 303 -0.49 2.53 -1.04
CA GLN A 303 0.08 3.01 0.19
C GLN A 303 -1.02 3.55 1.09
N ALA A 304 -1.24 2.90 2.23
CA ALA A 304 -2.15 3.44 3.23
C ALA A 304 -1.52 4.68 3.85
N ILE A 305 -2.28 5.76 3.90
CA ILE A 305 -1.81 7.06 4.39
C ILE A 305 -2.66 7.45 5.58
N TYR A 306 -2.01 7.69 6.70
CA TYR A 306 -2.59 8.31 7.87
C TYR A 306 -2.27 9.82 7.84
N VAL A 307 -3.29 10.64 8.04
CA VAL A 307 -3.14 12.09 8.11
C VAL A 307 -3.31 12.52 9.57
N PRO A 308 -2.24 12.96 10.25
CA PRO A 308 -2.31 13.40 11.63
C PRO A 308 -3.30 14.55 11.81
N ALA A 309 -4.23 14.42 12.75
CA ALA A 309 -5.24 15.43 13.05
C ALA A 309 -6.07 15.92 11.83
N ASP A 310 -6.15 15.09 10.79
CA ASP A 310 -6.79 15.45 9.49
C ASP A 310 -6.16 16.68 8.81
N ASP A 311 -4.91 17.01 9.17
CA ASP A 311 -4.17 18.14 8.62
C ASP A 311 -3.33 17.72 7.41
N LEU A 312 -3.84 18.00 6.21
CA LEU A 312 -3.16 17.72 4.93
C LEU A 312 -1.91 18.60 4.71
N THR A 313 -1.72 19.63 5.53
CA THR A 313 -0.53 20.51 5.44
C THR A 313 0.64 20.02 6.30
N ASP A 314 0.43 18.96 7.10
CA ASP A 314 1.52 18.29 7.81
C ASP A 314 2.61 17.83 6.81
N PRO A 315 3.90 18.06 7.12
CA PRO A 315 5.00 17.77 6.19
C PRO A 315 5.06 16.33 5.66
N ALA A 316 4.68 15.33 6.45
CA ALA A 316 4.75 13.94 6.03
C ALA A 316 3.70 13.59 4.98
N PRO A 317 2.37 13.79 5.20
CA PRO A 317 1.40 13.60 4.14
C PRO A 317 1.63 14.55 2.96
N ALA A 318 1.96 15.82 3.17
CA ALA A 318 2.21 16.77 2.08
C ALA A 318 3.34 16.30 1.13
N THR A 319 4.44 15.79 1.69
CA THR A 319 5.54 15.23 0.88
C THR A 319 5.09 13.95 0.16
N THR A 320 4.35 13.07 0.85
CA THR A 320 3.84 11.83 0.26
C THR A 320 2.92 12.09 -0.92
N PHE A 321 2.00 13.07 -0.81
CA PHE A 321 1.09 13.46 -1.89
C PHE A 321 1.80 13.86 -3.18
N GLY A 322 2.98 14.48 -3.06
CA GLY A 322 3.81 14.85 -4.21
C GLY A 322 4.22 13.66 -5.09
N HIS A 323 4.30 12.47 -4.52
CA HIS A 323 4.68 11.24 -5.22
C HIS A 323 3.50 10.44 -5.78
N LEU A 324 2.26 10.72 -5.35
CA LEU A 324 1.10 9.92 -5.73
C LEU A 324 0.61 10.23 -7.15
N ASP A 325 0.22 9.18 -7.85
CA ASP A 325 -0.41 9.25 -9.18
C ASP A 325 -1.93 9.13 -9.11
N ALA A 326 -2.44 8.43 -8.10
CA ALA A 326 -3.86 8.30 -7.83
C ALA A 326 -4.14 8.29 -6.31
N THR A 327 -5.36 8.64 -5.95
CA THR A 327 -5.79 8.74 -4.56
C THR A 327 -7.17 8.12 -4.41
N THR A 328 -7.25 7.04 -3.64
CA THR A 328 -8.50 6.37 -3.25
C THR A 328 -8.92 6.85 -1.87
N VAL A 329 -10.07 7.46 -1.77
CA VAL A 329 -10.65 7.93 -0.49
C VAL A 329 -11.82 7.02 -0.12
N LEU A 330 -11.70 6.33 1.01
CA LEU A 330 -12.79 5.53 1.59
C LEU A 330 -13.60 6.39 2.56
N SER A 331 -14.89 6.49 2.31
CA SER A 331 -15.81 7.36 3.04
C SER A 331 -16.68 6.57 4.02
N ARG A 332 -16.72 7.04 5.28
CA ARG A 332 -17.62 6.48 6.28
C ARG A 332 -19.10 6.71 5.91
N GLN A 333 -19.43 7.86 5.36
CA GLN A 333 -20.79 8.17 4.94
C GLN A 333 -21.30 7.19 3.89
N ILE A 334 -20.45 6.80 2.92
CA ILE A 334 -20.80 5.82 1.89
C ILE A 334 -20.92 4.42 2.50
N SER A 335 -20.05 4.07 3.44
CA SER A 335 -20.14 2.81 4.20
C SER A 335 -21.43 2.70 5.01
N GLU A 336 -21.88 3.79 5.64
CA GLU A 336 -23.15 3.85 6.38
C GLU A 336 -24.39 3.67 5.49
N LEU A 337 -24.29 3.99 4.21
CA LEU A 337 -25.30 3.70 3.21
C LEU A 337 -25.31 2.23 2.74
N GLY A 338 -24.38 1.42 3.23
CA GLY A 338 -24.18 0.02 2.84
C GLY A 338 -23.60 -0.16 1.45
N ILE A 339 -22.98 0.88 0.88
CA ILE A 339 -22.35 0.83 -0.44
C ILE A 339 -20.91 0.40 -0.28
N TYR A 340 -20.54 -0.74 -0.86
CA TYR A 340 -19.19 -1.31 -0.82
C TYR A 340 -18.70 -1.67 -2.23
N PRO A 341 -17.41 -1.39 -2.57
CA PRO A 341 -16.45 -0.66 -1.72
C PRO A 341 -16.89 0.76 -1.43
N ALA A 342 -16.56 1.24 -0.22
CA ALA A 342 -16.99 2.57 0.24
C ALA A 342 -16.11 3.71 -0.31
N VAL A 343 -15.72 3.61 -1.57
CA VAL A 343 -14.88 4.61 -2.27
C VAL A 343 -15.71 5.86 -2.54
N ASP A 344 -15.18 7.02 -2.15
CA ASP A 344 -15.78 8.30 -2.47
C ASP A 344 -15.51 8.66 -3.94
N PRO A 345 -16.54 8.72 -4.79
CA PRO A 345 -16.40 8.95 -6.22
C PRO A 345 -16.03 10.40 -6.58
N LEU A 346 -16.18 11.34 -5.65
CA LEU A 346 -15.92 12.76 -5.86
C LEU A 346 -14.57 13.19 -5.28
N ASP A 347 -14.15 12.59 -4.16
CA ASP A 347 -12.89 12.93 -3.49
C ASP A 347 -11.72 12.07 -4.00
N SER A 348 -11.99 10.93 -4.63
CA SER A 348 -10.98 10.07 -5.24
C SER A 348 -10.56 10.61 -6.60
N THR A 349 -9.26 10.54 -6.90
CA THR A 349 -8.68 11.14 -8.11
C THR A 349 -7.59 10.28 -8.73
N SER A 350 -7.36 10.46 -10.03
CA SER A 350 -6.23 9.85 -10.73
C SER A 350 -5.69 10.78 -11.81
N ARG A 351 -4.36 10.87 -11.90
CA ARG A 351 -3.67 11.65 -12.95
C ARG A 351 -3.86 11.06 -14.34
N ILE A 352 -4.08 9.74 -14.42
CA ILE A 352 -4.27 9.07 -15.71
C ILE A 352 -5.72 9.08 -16.21
N LEU A 353 -6.65 9.67 -15.47
CA LEU A 353 -8.00 9.94 -16.00
C LEU A 353 -7.95 11.08 -17.01
N ASP A 354 -7.36 10.80 -18.14
CA ASP A 354 -7.10 11.71 -19.25
C ASP A 354 -7.50 11.03 -20.56
N PRO A 355 -8.13 11.73 -21.52
CA PRO A 355 -8.57 11.14 -22.80
C PRO A 355 -7.45 10.44 -23.59
N GLN A 356 -6.21 10.92 -23.44
CA GLN A 356 -5.04 10.34 -24.14
C GLN A 356 -4.60 9.00 -23.56
N VAL A 357 -4.94 8.71 -22.30
CA VAL A 357 -4.57 7.46 -21.61
C VAL A 357 -5.72 6.47 -21.61
N VAL A 358 -6.88 6.87 -21.08
CA VAL A 358 -8.02 5.95 -20.91
C VAL A 358 -8.96 5.93 -22.13
N GLY A 359 -8.82 6.86 -23.05
CA GLY A 359 -9.69 7.05 -24.20
C GLY A 359 -10.86 8.01 -23.93
N GLU A 360 -11.36 8.60 -25.00
CA GLU A 360 -12.36 9.66 -24.95
C GLU A 360 -13.70 9.21 -24.33
N GLU A 361 -14.15 7.99 -24.66
CA GLU A 361 -15.40 7.44 -24.15
C GLU A 361 -15.37 7.22 -22.64
N HIS A 362 -14.30 6.60 -22.13
CA HIS A 362 -14.07 6.39 -20.71
C HIS A 362 -14.04 7.73 -19.97
N TYR A 363 -13.21 8.66 -20.45
CA TYR A 363 -13.08 9.98 -19.82
C TYR A 363 -14.40 10.74 -19.74
N ARG A 364 -15.17 10.80 -20.85
CA ARG A 364 -16.48 11.47 -20.87
C ARG A 364 -17.48 10.81 -19.94
N THR A 365 -17.50 9.48 -19.90
CA THR A 365 -18.40 8.73 -19.01
C THR A 365 -18.06 9.00 -17.55
N ALA A 366 -16.80 8.93 -17.17
CA ALA A 366 -16.32 9.22 -15.81
C ALA A 366 -16.70 10.65 -15.37
N ARG A 367 -16.44 11.65 -16.23
CA ARG A 367 -16.78 13.04 -15.93
C ARG A 367 -18.29 13.27 -15.85
N ALA A 368 -19.08 12.59 -16.67
CA ALA A 368 -20.55 12.66 -16.60
C ALA A 368 -21.08 12.03 -15.30
N VAL A 369 -20.52 10.88 -14.87
CA VAL A 369 -20.85 10.27 -13.58
C VAL A 369 -20.53 11.22 -12.43
N GLN A 370 -19.35 11.79 -12.39
CA GLN A 370 -18.96 12.75 -11.35
C GLN A 370 -19.88 13.96 -11.31
N ARG A 371 -20.26 14.50 -12.47
CA ARG A 371 -21.17 15.65 -12.56
C ARG A 371 -22.56 15.31 -11.99
N VAL A 372 -23.12 14.18 -12.36
CA VAL A 372 -24.45 13.74 -11.89
C VAL A 372 -24.44 13.51 -10.38
N LEU A 373 -23.36 12.91 -9.85
CA LEU A 373 -23.21 12.69 -8.41
C LEU A 373 -23.00 13.99 -7.64
N GLN A 374 -22.25 14.95 -8.21
CA GLN A 374 -22.09 16.28 -7.61
C GLN A 374 -23.40 17.04 -7.56
N GLU A 375 -24.14 17.07 -8.67
CA GLU A 375 -25.46 17.72 -8.72
C GLU A 375 -26.44 17.07 -7.72
N TYR A 376 -26.41 15.75 -7.59
CA TYR A 376 -27.20 15.06 -6.56
C TYR A 376 -26.80 15.48 -5.15
N LYS A 377 -25.49 15.58 -4.87
CA LYS A 377 -24.99 16.04 -3.57
C LYS A 377 -25.48 17.44 -3.24
N ASP A 378 -25.46 18.35 -4.22
CA ASP A 378 -25.95 19.73 -4.06
C ASP A 378 -27.48 19.80 -3.83
N LEU A 379 -28.22 18.84 -4.37
CA LEU A 379 -29.66 18.73 -4.17
C LEU A 379 -30.08 18.07 -2.84
N GLN A 380 -29.18 17.35 -2.16
CA GLN A 380 -29.50 16.61 -0.94
C GLN A 380 -30.04 17.51 0.18
N ASP A 381 -29.48 18.68 0.36
CA ASP A 381 -29.94 19.65 1.37
C ASP A 381 -31.36 20.15 1.06
N ILE A 382 -31.65 20.38 -0.19
CA ILE A 382 -32.98 20.78 -0.65
C ILE A 382 -34.01 19.65 -0.41
N ILE A 383 -33.64 18.42 -0.75
CA ILE A 383 -34.46 17.22 -0.56
C ILE A 383 -34.72 16.99 0.94
N ALA A 384 -33.72 17.18 1.79
CA ALA A 384 -33.87 16.96 3.23
C ALA A 384 -34.80 18.00 3.90
N ILE A 385 -34.82 19.23 3.41
CA ILE A 385 -35.60 20.31 4.00
C ILE A 385 -36.99 20.42 3.40
N LEU A 386 -37.09 20.36 2.08
CA LEU A 386 -38.33 20.65 1.33
C LEU A 386 -38.99 19.40 0.73
N GLY A 387 -38.28 18.29 0.66
CA GLY A 387 -38.79 17.04 0.05
C GLY A 387 -38.53 16.96 -1.47
N MET A 388 -38.78 15.78 -2.02
CA MET A 388 -38.60 15.49 -3.45
C MET A 388 -39.60 16.22 -4.36
N ASP A 389 -40.76 16.59 -3.83
CA ASP A 389 -41.86 17.17 -4.61
C ASP A 389 -41.56 18.61 -5.08
N GLU A 390 -40.69 19.31 -4.36
CA GLU A 390 -40.25 20.66 -4.71
C GLU A 390 -39.20 20.70 -5.84
N LEU A 391 -38.66 19.55 -6.24
CA LEU A 391 -37.71 19.47 -7.35
C LEU A 391 -38.44 19.58 -8.69
N SER A 392 -37.83 20.27 -9.65
CA SER A 392 -38.26 20.24 -11.05
C SER A 392 -38.10 18.84 -11.66
N GLU A 393 -38.90 18.55 -12.71
CA GLU A 393 -38.83 17.23 -13.38
C GLU A 393 -37.41 16.88 -13.88
N PRO A 394 -36.62 17.79 -14.45
CA PRO A 394 -35.19 17.50 -14.77
C PRO A 394 -34.39 17.12 -13.54
N GLN A 395 -34.55 17.81 -12.41
CA GLN A 395 -33.85 17.51 -11.17
C GLN A 395 -34.23 16.13 -10.59
N LYS A 396 -35.52 15.78 -10.64
CA LYS A 396 -36.00 14.44 -10.23
C LYS A 396 -35.35 13.34 -11.07
N LEU A 397 -35.20 13.57 -12.38
CA LEU A 397 -34.52 12.64 -13.26
C LEU A 397 -33.02 12.48 -12.89
N VAL A 398 -32.33 13.60 -12.63
CA VAL A 398 -30.96 13.58 -12.16
C VAL A 398 -30.82 12.79 -10.86
N VAL A 399 -31.66 13.03 -9.87
CA VAL A 399 -31.69 12.30 -8.59
C VAL A 399 -31.91 10.80 -8.80
N SER A 400 -32.88 10.44 -9.66
CA SER A 400 -33.17 9.03 -9.97
C SER A 400 -31.94 8.32 -10.56
N ARG A 401 -31.32 8.92 -11.58
CA ARG A 401 -30.10 8.36 -12.21
C ARG A 401 -28.90 8.36 -11.27
N ALA A 402 -28.72 9.43 -10.48
CA ALA A 402 -27.65 9.50 -9.49
C ALA A 402 -27.71 8.37 -8.45
N ARG A 403 -28.91 8.05 -7.94
CA ARG A 403 -29.13 6.95 -7.02
C ARG A 403 -28.82 5.59 -7.66
N LYS A 404 -29.19 5.38 -8.92
CA LYS A 404 -28.84 4.18 -9.69
C LYS A 404 -27.32 4.07 -9.87
N ILE A 405 -26.66 5.17 -10.26
CA ILE A 405 -25.20 5.25 -10.40
C ILE A 405 -24.52 4.94 -9.08
N GLN A 406 -24.95 5.56 -7.98
CA GLN A 406 -24.36 5.34 -6.65
C GLN A 406 -24.47 3.86 -6.24
N ARG A 407 -25.62 3.22 -6.47
CA ARG A 407 -25.79 1.79 -6.21
C ARG A 407 -24.99 0.91 -7.16
N PHE A 408 -24.85 1.29 -8.43
CA PHE A 408 -24.07 0.54 -9.41
C PHE A 408 -22.55 0.64 -9.19
N LEU A 409 -22.09 1.65 -8.45
CA LEU A 409 -20.69 1.71 -7.96
C LEU A 409 -20.40 0.60 -6.94
N SER A 410 -21.40 0.06 -6.25
CA SER A 410 -21.24 -1.11 -5.38
C SER A 410 -20.97 -2.38 -6.18
N GLN A 411 -20.22 -3.30 -5.58
CA GLN A 411 -19.81 -4.53 -6.23
C GLN A 411 -19.54 -5.63 -5.19
N PRO A 412 -20.01 -6.88 -5.42
CA PRO A 412 -19.65 -7.98 -4.54
C PRO A 412 -18.20 -8.38 -4.78
N PHE A 413 -17.46 -8.59 -3.70
CA PHE A 413 -16.05 -8.96 -3.71
C PHE A 413 -15.88 -10.46 -3.47
N PHE A 414 -14.89 -11.07 -4.12
CA PHE A 414 -14.53 -12.49 -3.93
C PHE A 414 -14.12 -12.77 -2.48
N VAL A 415 -13.32 -11.89 -1.90
CA VAL A 415 -12.84 -12.04 -0.52
C VAL A 415 -13.94 -11.86 0.53
N ALA A 416 -15.10 -11.34 0.14
CA ALA A 416 -16.25 -11.15 1.02
C ALA A 416 -17.36 -12.19 0.83
N GLU A 417 -17.21 -13.15 -0.08
CA GLU A 417 -18.23 -14.16 -0.40
C GLU A 417 -18.75 -14.92 0.84
N GLN A 418 -17.84 -15.34 1.70
CA GLN A 418 -18.17 -16.08 2.92
C GLN A 418 -18.99 -15.26 3.93
N PHE A 419 -18.90 -13.95 3.90
CA PHE A 419 -19.64 -13.06 4.80
C PHE A 419 -20.96 -12.58 4.20
N THR A 420 -20.99 -12.36 2.89
CA THR A 420 -22.15 -11.79 2.19
C THR A 420 -23.06 -12.85 1.58
N GLY A 421 -22.54 -14.05 1.35
CA GLY A 421 -23.23 -15.13 0.62
C GLY A 421 -23.45 -14.80 -0.87
N GLN A 422 -22.79 -13.76 -1.38
CA GLN A 422 -22.87 -13.36 -2.79
C GLN A 422 -21.56 -13.66 -3.49
N PRO A 423 -21.57 -14.31 -4.67
CA PRO A 423 -20.36 -14.56 -5.43
C PRO A 423 -19.73 -13.25 -5.89
N GLY A 424 -18.41 -13.15 -5.73
CA GLY A 424 -17.64 -12.00 -6.17
C GLY A 424 -17.70 -11.80 -7.67
N LYS A 425 -17.40 -10.59 -8.11
CA LYS A 425 -17.43 -10.19 -9.51
C LYS A 425 -16.19 -9.40 -9.88
N PHE A 426 -15.48 -9.85 -10.91
CA PHE A 426 -14.49 -9.05 -11.61
C PHE A 426 -15.17 -8.41 -12.82
N VAL A 427 -15.13 -7.09 -12.92
CA VAL A 427 -15.77 -6.36 -14.03
C VAL A 427 -14.69 -5.69 -14.88
N LYS A 428 -14.66 -6.00 -16.17
CA LYS A 428 -13.72 -5.39 -17.09
C LYS A 428 -13.99 -3.91 -17.28
N VAL A 429 -12.96 -3.12 -17.52
CA VAL A 429 -13.07 -1.67 -17.77
C VAL A 429 -14.09 -1.36 -18.86
N ALA A 430 -14.06 -2.08 -19.97
CA ALA A 430 -15.00 -1.87 -21.07
C ALA A 430 -16.46 -2.06 -20.67
N ASP A 431 -16.76 -3.10 -19.85
CA ASP A 431 -18.12 -3.36 -19.35
C ASP A 431 -18.54 -2.33 -18.31
N THR A 432 -17.59 -1.86 -17.49
CA THR A 432 -17.81 -0.77 -16.54
C THR A 432 -18.21 0.52 -17.27
N VAL A 433 -17.40 0.97 -18.21
CA VAL A 433 -17.66 2.20 -18.98
C VAL A 433 -18.99 2.12 -19.71
N ARG A 434 -19.26 0.99 -20.40
CA ARG A 434 -20.52 0.76 -21.10
C ARG A 434 -21.72 0.81 -20.15
N GLY A 435 -21.65 0.12 -19.01
CA GLY A 435 -22.75 0.07 -18.05
C GLY A 435 -23.13 1.43 -17.48
N PHE A 436 -22.13 2.23 -17.07
CA PHE A 436 -22.38 3.58 -16.58
C PHE A 436 -22.90 4.52 -17.67
N LYS A 437 -22.38 4.39 -18.89
CA LYS A 437 -22.88 5.17 -20.04
C LYS A 437 -24.35 4.86 -20.33
N GLU A 438 -24.76 3.60 -20.30
CA GLU A 438 -26.14 3.21 -20.51
C GLU A 438 -27.10 3.78 -19.45
N ILE A 439 -26.66 3.84 -18.19
CA ILE A 439 -27.44 4.49 -17.11
C ILE A 439 -27.56 6.00 -17.35
N LEU A 440 -26.45 6.66 -17.72
CA LEU A 440 -26.43 8.10 -18.04
C LEU A 440 -27.33 8.44 -19.24
N ASP A 441 -27.33 7.58 -20.26
CA ASP A 441 -28.17 7.73 -21.46
C ASP A 441 -29.67 7.43 -21.20
N GLY A 442 -29.99 6.95 -19.99
CA GLY A 442 -31.39 6.65 -19.59
C GLY A 442 -31.97 5.36 -20.13
N LYS A 443 -31.15 4.44 -20.66
CA LYS A 443 -31.60 3.16 -21.19
C LYS A 443 -32.26 2.24 -20.17
N HIS A 444 -32.06 2.52 -18.90
CA HIS A 444 -32.54 1.70 -17.78
C HIS A 444 -33.31 2.52 -16.75
N ASP A 445 -33.96 3.62 -17.22
CA ASP A 445 -34.74 4.49 -16.32
C ASP A 445 -35.96 3.78 -15.71
N GLU A 446 -36.51 2.75 -16.38
CA GLU A 446 -37.64 1.93 -15.91
C GLU A 446 -37.25 0.93 -14.79
N LEU A 447 -35.98 0.59 -14.64
CA LEU A 447 -35.56 -0.35 -13.61
C LEU A 447 -35.54 0.30 -12.23
N PRO A 448 -35.94 -0.42 -11.17
CA PRO A 448 -35.82 0.07 -9.80
C PRO A 448 -34.37 0.24 -9.38
N GLU A 449 -34.06 1.21 -8.55
CA GLU A 449 -32.68 1.50 -8.11
C GLU A 449 -32.02 0.31 -7.39
N GLN A 450 -32.79 -0.57 -6.73
CA GLN A 450 -32.30 -1.78 -6.08
C GLN A 450 -31.72 -2.81 -7.06
N ALA A 451 -32.08 -2.74 -8.33
CA ALA A 451 -31.53 -3.60 -9.37
C ALA A 451 -30.01 -3.38 -9.55
N PHE A 452 -29.54 -2.17 -9.30
CA PHE A 452 -28.15 -1.78 -9.49
C PHE A 452 -27.26 -2.02 -8.26
N PHE A 453 -27.83 -2.45 -7.14
CA PHE A 453 -27.11 -2.63 -5.88
C PHE A 453 -26.41 -3.99 -5.83
N MET A 454 -25.10 -3.98 -5.51
CA MET A 454 -24.24 -5.18 -5.36
C MET A 454 -24.35 -6.13 -6.56
N VAL A 455 -24.06 -5.63 -7.74
CA VAL A 455 -24.02 -6.36 -9.01
C VAL A 455 -22.69 -6.15 -9.71
N GLY A 456 -22.35 -7.03 -10.65
CA GLY A 456 -21.18 -6.88 -11.49
C GLY A 456 -21.45 -5.97 -12.69
N THR A 457 -21.88 -6.55 -13.80
CA THR A 457 -22.12 -5.84 -15.06
C THR A 457 -23.54 -5.28 -15.14
N ILE A 458 -23.82 -4.50 -16.19
CA ILE A 458 -25.15 -3.95 -16.44
C ILE A 458 -26.18 -5.07 -16.73
N GLU A 459 -25.74 -6.17 -17.32
CA GLU A 459 -26.57 -7.36 -17.56
C GLU A 459 -27.06 -8.00 -16.25
N ASP A 460 -26.19 -8.04 -15.23
CA ASP A 460 -26.58 -8.51 -13.90
C ASP A 460 -27.66 -7.61 -13.29
N ALA A 461 -27.53 -6.28 -13.46
CA ALA A 461 -28.54 -5.32 -13.01
C ALA A 461 -29.87 -5.50 -13.74
N MET A 462 -29.84 -5.70 -15.05
CA MET A 462 -31.03 -5.96 -15.86
C MET A 462 -31.75 -7.24 -15.44
N ALA A 463 -30.99 -8.32 -15.24
CA ALA A 463 -31.55 -9.61 -14.78
C ALA A 463 -32.16 -9.50 -13.39
N LYS A 464 -31.49 -8.80 -12.48
CA LYS A 464 -32.03 -8.53 -11.13
C LYS A 464 -33.26 -7.63 -11.17
N GLY A 465 -33.25 -6.58 -12.01
CA GLY A 465 -34.39 -5.67 -12.18
C GLY A 465 -35.63 -6.36 -12.69
N LYS A 466 -35.53 -7.25 -13.69
CA LYS A 466 -36.65 -8.05 -14.18
C LYS A 466 -37.28 -8.89 -13.08
N LYS A 467 -36.44 -9.58 -12.26
CA LYS A 467 -36.95 -10.38 -11.15
C LYS A 467 -37.67 -9.53 -10.09
N LEU A 468 -37.17 -8.33 -9.82
CA LEU A 468 -37.80 -7.42 -8.86
C LEU A 468 -39.17 -6.90 -9.38
N LEU A 469 -39.30 -6.63 -10.68
CA LEU A 469 -40.56 -6.21 -11.31
C LEU A 469 -41.59 -7.34 -11.42
N GLU A 470 -41.16 -8.61 -11.48
CA GLU A 470 -42.06 -9.78 -11.49
C GLU A 470 -42.58 -10.14 -10.09
N GLN A 471 -41.91 -9.69 -9.02
CA GLN A 471 -42.23 -9.98 -7.62
C GLN A 471 -43.02 -8.88 -6.92
N GLY A 472 -43.10 -7.69 -7.50
CA GLY A 472 -43.88 -6.53 -7.02
C GLY A 472 -45.14 -6.33 -7.82
#